data_a86ec7efa620253d986238b8e2c66b9d
#
_entry.id   a86ec7efa620253d986238b8e2c66b9d
#
_cell.length_a   1.000
_cell.length_b   1.000
_cell.length_c   1.000
_cell.angle_alpha   90.00
_cell.angle_beta   90.00
_cell.angle_gamma   90.00
#
_symmetry.space_group_name_H-M   'P 1'
#
loop_
_entity.id
_entity.type
_entity.pdbx_description
1 polymer ?
#
loop_
_entity_poly.entity_id
_entity_poly.type
_entity_poly.pdbx_seq_one_letter_code
_entity_poly.pdbx_strand_id
1 'polypeptide(L)'
;AFKMATGTGKTVVMAMVIVWSYLHRRLVPGSTLADNFLIVAPNVIVFERLERDFANNKVFYDLPLIPPELAGQWGMKLILRGDSAIPDPSGNLFVVNIQQIYESREEEWTAVNAIDAILGRPPKQDLASYQPSMLERIKSLGNLMVLNDEAHHVHDDDLAWNQTLLAIHENLQQKQGHGLTAWLDFSATPKTQTGTYYPWIIVDYPLAQAIEDQIVKAPLIVHRVGKEDPKRVVTDNVVQVYNEWIVVALE
;
A
#
# COMPACT_ATOMS: atom_id res chain seq x y z
N ALA A 1 13.92 -1.70 2.97
CA ALA A 1 12.99 -2.35 2.03
C ALA A 1 13.06 -3.88 2.13
N PHE A 2 11.96 -4.54 1.79
CA PHE A 2 11.85 -5.98 1.59
C PHE A 2 11.86 -6.23 0.08
N LYS A 3 12.96 -6.74 -0.44
CA LYS A 3 13.06 -7.18 -1.83
C LYS A 3 12.55 -8.61 -1.91
N MET A 4 11.37 -8.79 -2.47
CA MET A 4 10.69 -10.07 -2.57
C MET A 4 10.10 -10.25 -3.96
N ALA A 5 10.38 -11.35 -4.62
CA ALA A 5 9.84 -11.63 -5.95
C ALA A 5 8.30 -11.62 -5.96
N THR A 6 7.71 -11.41 -7.14
CA THR A 6 6.25 -11.51 -7.30
C THR A 6 5.79 -12.95 -7.04
N GLY A 7 4.67 -13.09 -6.33
CA GLY A 7 4.12 -14.42 -5.96
C GLY A 7 4.74 -15.07 -4.72
N THR A 8 5.70 -14.42 -4.04
CA THR A 8 6.39 -14.99 -2.87
C THR A 8 5.72 -14.68 -1.53
N GLY A 9 4.50 -14.14 -1.54
CA GLY A 9 3.74 -13.90 -0.31
C GLY A 9 4.01 -12.55 0.36
N LYS A 10 4.37 -11.48 -0.38
CA LYS A 10 4.54 -10.13 0.17
C LYS A 10 3.40 -9.73 1.12
N THR A 11 2.14 -9.94 0.71
CA THR A 11 0.95 -9.63 1.53
C THR A 11 0.93 -10.39 2.86
N VAL A 12 1.37 -11.65 2.85
CA VAL A 12 1.48 -12.48 4.08
C VAL A 12 2.52 -11.89 5.02
N VAL A 13 3.69 -11.52 4.49
CA VAL A 13 4.75 -10.91 5.30
C VAL A 13 4.29 -9.57 5.88
N MET A 14 3.58 -8.73 5.11
CA MET A 14 2.95 -7.51 5.62
C MET A 14 2.01 -7.83 6.80
N ALA A 15 1.12 -8.82 6.63
CA ALA A 15 0.19 -9.23 7.67
C ALA A 15 0.92 -9.74 8.94
N MET A 16 2.00 -10.51 8.77
CA MET A 16 2.83 -10.95 9.91
C MET A 16 3.48 -9.79 10.65
N VAL A 17 4.02 -8.82 9.94
CA VAL A 17 4.61 -7.60 10.54
C VAL A 17 3.55 -6.82 11.32
N ILE A 18 2.34 -6.69 10.77
CA ILE A 18 1.22 -6.02 11.42
C ILE A 18 0.84 -6.75 12.72
N VAL A 19 0.61 -8.06 12.65
CA VAL A 19 0.24 -8.86 13.84
C VAL A 19 1.32 -8.78 14.91
N TRP A 20 2.58 -8.98 14.52
CA TRP A 20 3.70 -8.91 15.45
C TRP A 20 3.82 -7.55 16.13
N SER A 21 3.79 -6.47 15.36
CA SER A 21 3.91 -5.10 15.89
C SER A 21 2.73 -4.77 16.84
N TYR A 22 1.51 -5.08 16.41
CA TYR A 22 0.30 -4.82 17.16
C TYR A 22 0.28 -5.57 18.51
N LEU A 23 0.51 -6.88 18.48
CA LEU A 23 0.52 -7.69 19.70
C LEU A 23 1.68 -7.32 20.63
N HIS A 24 2.87 -7.07 20.08
CA HIS A 24 4.01 -6.61 20.87
C HIS A 24 3.71 -5.28 21.57
N ARG A 25 3.09 -4.33 20.87
CA ARG A 25 2.68 -3.04 21.45
C ARG A 25 1.74 -3.21 22.63
N ARG A 26 0.85 -4.19 22.57
CA ARG A 26 -0.14 -4.45 23.62
C ARG A 26 0.39 -5.24 24.80
N LEU A 27 1.33 -6.14 24.56
CA LEU A 27 1.79 -7.10 25.57
C LEU A 27 3.07 -6.66 26.25
N VAL A 28 3.88 -5.81 25.61
CA VAL A 28 5.18 -5.40 26.14
C VAL A 28 5.10 -3.96 26.65
N PRO A 29 5.19 -3.73 27.97
CA PRO A 29 5.22 -2.39 28.54
C PRO A 29 6.38 -1.57 27.97
N GLY A 30 6.10 -0.33 27.56
CA GLY A 30 7.10 0.55 26.98
C GLY A 30 7.46 0.24 25.51
N SER A 31 6.75 -0.67 24.85
CA SER A 31 6.95 -0.93 23.43
C SER A 31 6.79 0.33 22.60
N THR A 32 7.72 0.55 21.67
CA THR A 32 7.70 1.65 20.70
C THR A 32 7.12 1.23 19.34
N LEU A 33 6.63 -0.01 19.23
CA LEU A 33 6.03 -0.51 17.99
C LEU A 33 4.66 0.11 17.71
N ALA A 34 4.18 -0.08 16.49
CA ALA A 34 2.92 0.49 16.02
C ALA A 34 1.70 -0.33 16.46
N ASP A 35 0.59 0.36 16.65
CA ASP A 35 -0.77 -0.18 16.77
C ASP A 35 -1.71 0.41 15.71
N ASN A 36 -1.21 1.34 14.91
CA ASN A 36 -1.90 1.87 13.74
C ASN A 36 -1.05 1.63 12.49
N PHE A 37 -1.71 1.23 11.41
CA PHE A 37 -1.06 0.81 10.17
C PHE A 37 -1.70 1.45 8.96
N LEU A 38 -0.87 1.78 7.98
CA LEU A 38 -1.29 2.29 6.69
C LEU A 38 -0.64 1.44 5.59
N ILE A 39 -1.45 0.64 4.88
CA ILE A 39 -1.02 -0.04 3.67
C ILE A 39 -1.34 0.84 2.48
N VAL A 40 -0.36 1.05 1.62
CA VAL A 40 -0.48 1.87 0.43
C VAL A 40 -0.31 1.04 -0.83
N ALA A 41 -1.31 1.10 -1.70
CA ALA A 41 -1.27 0.53 -3.03
C ALA A 41 -0.93 1.60 -4.07
N PRO A 42 -0.04 1.34 -5.03
CA PRO A 42 0.33 2.32 -6.05
C PRO A 42 -0.76 2.56 -7.10
N ASN A 43 -1.65 1.59 -7.29
CA ASN A 43 -2.72 1.66 -8.29
C ASN A 43 -3.98 0.90 -7.84
N VAL A 44 -5.06 1.06 -8.60
CA VAL A 44 -6.38 0.47 -8.29
C VAL A 44 -6.34 -1.06 -8.30
N ILE A 45 -5.62 -1.68 -9.22
CA ILE A 45 -5.57 -3.16 -9.33
C ILE A 45 -4.91 -3.78 -8.10
N VAL A 46 -3.80 -3.20 -7.65
CA VAL A 46 -3.11 -3.64 -6.43
C VAL A 46 -3.99 -3.38 -5.21
N PHE A 47 -4.66 -2.23 -5.18
CA PHE A 47 -5.60 -1.88 -4.11
C PHE A 47 -6.74 -2.89 -3.99
N GLU A 48 -7.44 -3.23 -5.07
CA GLU A 48 -8.54 -4.21 -5.07
C GLU A 48 -8.10 -5.61 -4.61
N ARG A 49 -6.85 -5.99 -4.92
CA ARG A 49 -6.27 -7.23 -4.40
C ARG A 49 -6.07 -7.15 -2.88
N LEU A 50 -5.43 -6.10 -2.39
CA LEU A 50 -5.20 -5.90 -0.96
C LEU A 50 -6.52 -5.76 -0.20
N GLU A 51 -7.50 -5.05 -0.77
CA GLU A 51 -8.83 -4.94 -0.19
C GLU A 51 -9.47 -6.32 0.02
N ARG A 52 -9.42 -7.21 -0.98
CA ARG A 52 -9.91 -8.59 -0.86
C ARG A 52 -9.18 -9.40 0.20
N ASP A 53 -7.86 -9.25 0.28
CA ASP A 53 -7.03 -10.03 1.20
C ASP A 53 -7.24 -9.58 2.65
N PHE A 54 -7.42 -8.28 2.88
CA PHE A 54 -7.61 -7.70 4.20
C PHE A 54 -9.08 -7.54 4.62
N ALA A 55 -10.04 -7.55 3.67
CA ALA A 55 -11.47 -7.41 3.98
C ALA A 55 -11.90 -8.40 5.09
N ASN A 56 -12.69 -7.91 6.05
CA ASN A 56 -13.14 -8.69 7.21
C ASN A 56 -11.99 -9.35 8.01
N ASN A 57 -10.80 -8.77 7.99
CA ASN A 57 -9.60 -9.34 8.60
C ASN A 57 -9.21 -10.73 8.05
N LYS A 58 -9.59 -11.04 6.84
CA LYS A 58 -9.50 -12.37 6.24
C LYS A 58 -8.08 -12.94 6.30
N VAL A 59 -7.07 -12.21 5.87
CA VAL A 59 -5.66 -12.65 5.85
C VAL A 59 -5.16 -13.08 7.24
N PHE A 60 -5.66 -12.47 8.30
CA PHE A 60 -5.23 -12.75 9.67
C PHE A 60 -5.85 -14.03 10.24
N TYR A 61 -7.01 -14.46 9.71
CA TYR A 61 -7.75 -15.64 10.17
C TYR A 61 -7.65 -16.85 9.23
N ASP A 62 -7.60 -16.62 7.91
CA ASP A 62 -7.39 -17.71 6.92
C ASP A 62 -5.99 -18.31 7.07
N LEU A 63 -5.02 -17.47 7.40
CA LEU A 63 -3.72 -17.89 7.86
C LEU A 63 -3.71 -17.78 9.39
N PRO A 64 -3.23 -18.79 10.15
CA PRO A 64 -3.21 -18.76 11.60
C PRO A 64 -2.13 -17.79 12.12
N LEU A 65 -2.21 -16.51 11.73
CA LEU A 65 -1.21 -15.49 12.08
C LEU A 65 -1.38 -14.98 13.49
N ILE A 66 -2.61 -15.00 14.01
CA ILE A 66 -2.92 -14.60 15.39
C ILE A 66 -2.90 -15.86 16.25
N PRO A 67 -1.96 -15.96 17.20
CA PRO A 67 -1.94 -17.08 18.14
C PRO A 67 -3.29 -17.19 18.87
N PRO A 68 -3.87 -18.40 19.01
CA PRO A 68 -5.17 -18.56 19.66
C PRO A 68 -5.24 -17.98 21.07
N GLU A 69 -4.13 -18.05 21.80
CA GLU A 69 -4.00 -17.54 23.18
C GLU A 69 -4.07 -15.99 23.21
N LEU A 70 -3.75 -15.34 22.11
CA LEU A 70 -3.71 -13.88 21.97
C LEU A 70 -4.91 -13.33 21.19
N ALA A 71 -5.83 -14.19 20.74
CA ALA A 71 -7.00 -13.77 19.96
C ALA A 71 -7.86 -12.72 20.69
N GLY A 72 -7.96 -12.80 22.00
CA GLY A 72 -8.66 -11.81 22.83
C GLY A 72 -7.96 -10.43 22.90
N GLN A 73 -6.71 -10.33 22.50
CA GLN A 73 -5.96 -9.07 22.41
C GLN A 73 -6.08 -8.42 21.04
N TRP A 74 -6.60 -9.14 20.03
CA TRP A 74 -6.79 -8.63 18.69
C TRP A 74 -8.08 -7.84 18.59
N GLY A 75 -7.98 -6.55 18.38
CA GLY A 75 -9.12 -5.63 18.26
C GLY A 75 -8.90 -4.56 17.21
N MET A 76 -8.08 -4.85 16.19
CA MET A 76 -7.75 -3.91 15.13
C MET A 76 -8.95 -3.63 14.24
N LYS A 77 -9.24 -2.35 14.02
CA LYS A 77 -10.29 -1.89 13.12
C LYS A 77 -9.73 -1.71 11.71
N LEU A 78 -10.34 -2.39 10.75
CA LEU A 78 -10.03 -2.20 9.34
C LEU A 78 -10.84 -1.01 8.80
N ILE A 79 -10.17 -0.12 8.07
CA ILE A 79 -10.77 1.05 7.41
C ILE A 79 -10.36 1.01 5.93
N LEU A 80 -11.35 0.82 5.07
CA LEU A 80 -11.20 0.72 3.63
C LEU A 80 -11.70 1.99 2.93
N ARG A 81 -11.60 2.00 1.61
CA ARG A 81 -12.11 3.08 0.76
C ARG A 81 -13.61 3.30 1.01
N GLY A 82 -13.99 4.56 1.17
CA GLY A 82 -15.39 4.95 1.36
C GLY A 82 -15.93 4.77 2.78
N ASP A 83 -15.16 4.16 3.68
CA ASP A 83 -15.53 4.07 5.08
C ASP A 83 -15.52 5.45 5.75
N SER A 84 -16.65 5.84 6.31
CA SER A 84 -16.74 7.02 7.19
C SER A 84 -16.34 6.71 8.64
N ALA A 85 -15.80 5.53 8.89
CA ALA A 85 -15.48 5.04 10.22
C ALA A 85 -14.46 5.92 10.94
N ILE A 86 -14.80 6.32 12.17
CA ILE A 86 -13.86 7.01 13.06
C ILE A 86 -12.80 6.03 13.52
N PRO A 87 -11.51 6.42 13.57
CA PRO A 87 -10.46 5.58 14.12
C PRO A 87 -10.78 5.07 15.53
N ASP A 88 -10.42 3.82 15.79
CA ASP A 88 -10.63 3.16 17.08
C ASP A 88 -9.38 3.31 17.95
N PRO A 89 -9.51 3.64 19.24
CA PRO A 89 -8.38 3.70 20.16
C PRO A 89 -7.62 2.37 20.32
N SER A 90 -8.27 1.26 19.98
CA SER A 90 -7.64 -0.07 20.05
C SER A 90 -6.67 -0.37 18.92
N GLY A 91 -6.60 0.47 17.88
CA GLY A 91 -5.71 0.34 16.75
C GLY A 91 -6.45 0.21 15.42
N ASN A 92 -5.79 0.64 14.36
CA ASN A 92 -6.42 0.76 13.04
C ASN A 92 -5.50 0.25 11.93
N LEU A 93 -6.13 -0.36 10.93
CA LEU A 93 -5.50 -0.70 9.67
C LEU A 93 -6.20 0.03 8.53
N PHE A 94 -5.50 0.98 7.93
CA PHE A 94 -5.95 1.66 6.72
C PHE A 94 -5.36 0.95 5.49
N VAL A 95 -6.21 0.65 4.51
CA VAL A 95 -5.76 0.20 3.20
C VAL A 95 -6.23 1.23 2.18
N VAL A 96 -5.29 1.87 1.51
CA VAL A 96 -5.57 3.01 0.62
C VAL A 96 -4.85 2.87 -0.72
N ASN A 97 -5.44 3.45 -1.75
CA ASN A 97 -4.73 3.75 -2.98
C ASN A 97 -4.11 5.14 -2.86
N ILE A 98 -2.92 5.30 -3.40
CA ILE A 98 -2.20 6.57 -3.41
C ILE A 98 -3.04 7.74 -3.96
N GLN A 99 -3.84 7.50 -5.00
CA GLN A 99 -4.71 8.50 -5.61
C GLN A 99 -5.78 9.04 -4.65
N GLN A 100 -6.29 8.21 -3.74
CA GLN A 100 -7.32 8.61 -2.77
C GLN A 100 -6.83 9.65 -1.76
N ILE A 101 -5.54 9.63 -1.48
CA ILE A 101 -4.91 10.61 -0.60
C ILE A 101 -4.72 11.94 -1.33
N TYR A 102 -4.51 11.90 -2.66
CA TYR A 102 -4.42 13.11 -3.48
C TYR A 102 -5.79 13.74 -3.72
N GLU A 103 -6.82 12.96 -4.02
CA GLU A 103 -8.19 13.44 -4.20
C GLU A 103 -8.66 14.22 -2.96
N SER A 104 -8.30 13.76 -1.75
CA SER A 104 -8.60 14.49 -0.53
C SER A 104 -7.79 15.79 -0.35
N ARG A 105 -6.74 16.01 -1.15
CA ARG A 105 -5.92 17.22 -1.15
C ARG A 105 -6.40 18.24 -2.20
N GLU A 106 -7.02 17.76 -3.29
CA GLU A 106 -7.56 18.60 -4.38
C GLU A 106 -8.91 19.25 -4.05
N GLU A 107 -9.54 18.96 -2.92
CA GLU A 107 -10.65 19.77 -2.39
C GLU A 107 -10.18 21.14 -1.83
N GLU A 108 -9.04 21.64 -2.27
CA GLU A 108 -8.76 23.07 -2.19
C GLU A 108 -9.75 23.79 -3.12
N TRP A 109 -10.72 24.44 -2.48
CA TRP A 109 -11.75 25.23 -3.15
C TRP A 109 -11.11 26.16 -4.18
N THR A 110 -11.42 25.95 -5.44
CA THR A 110 -11.14 26.88 -6.52
C THR A 110 -12.44 27.59 -6.89
N ALA A 111 -12.39 28.93 -6.97
CA ALA A 111 -13.53 29.71 -7.40
C ALA A 111 -13.99 29.26 -8.80
N VAL A 112 -15.21 28.74 -8.92
CA VAL A 112 -15.75 28.21 -10.17
C VAL A 112 -16.26 29.34 -11.08
N ASN A 113 -16.52 30.54 -10.50
CA ASN A 113 -17.00 31.71 -11.24
C ASN A 113 -16.53 33.03 -10.57
N ALA A 114 -16.77 34.15 -11.24
CA ALA A 114 -16.34 35.47 -10.77
C ALA A 114 -17.02 35.89 -9.44
N ILE A 115 -18.21 35.39 -9.14
CA ILE A 115 -18.94 35.66 -7.90
C ILE A 115 -18.27 34.94 -6.75
N ASP A 116 -17.87 33.68 -6.93
CA ASP A 116 -17.14 32.89 -5.93
C ASP A 116 -15.75 33.49 -5.65
N ALA A 117 -15.12 34.08 -6.65
CA ALA A 117 -13.85 34.77 -6.49
C ALA A 117 -13.98 36.04 -5.62
N ILE A 118 -15.12 36.70 -5.68
CA ILE A 118 -15.41 37.94 -4.91
C ILE A 118 -15.91 37.60 -3.49
N LEU A 119 -16.79 36.61 -3.36
CA LEU A 119 -17.40 36.24 -2.09
C LEU A 119 -16.48 35.35 -1.22
N GLY A 120 -15.42 34.80 -1.83
CA GLY A 120 -14.53 33.88 -1.15
C GLY A 120 -15.17 32.48 -0.92
N ARG A 121 -14.43 31.64 -0.23
CA ARG A 121 -14.88 30.28 0.11
C ARG A 121 -16.19 30.37 0.89
N PRO A 122 -17.28 29.65 0.47
CA PRO A 122 -18.49 29.58 1.26
C PRO A 122 -18.17 29.08 2.68
N PRO A 123 -18.86 29.59 3.71
CA PRO A 123 -18.65 29.12 5.07
C PRO A 123 -18.79 27.60 5.10
N LYS A 124 -17.86 26.92 5.77
CA LYS A 124 -17.90 25.46 5.93
C LYS A 124 -19.31 25.07 6.40
N GLN A 125 -19.94 24.18 5.66
CA GLN A 125 -21.24 23.63 6.05
C GLN A 125 -21.16 23.14 7.49
N ASP A 126 -22.30 23.24 8.19
CA ASP A 126 -22.46 22.97 9.63
C ASP A 126 -21.47 21.96 10.20
N LEU A 127 -20.80 22.35 11.28
CA LEU A 127 -19.85 21.52 12.05
C LEU A 127 -20.41 20.13 12.41
N ALA A 128 -21.73 19.97 12.40
CA ALA A 128 -22.42 18.71 12.65
C ALA A 128 -22.34 17.70 11.48
N SER A 129 -21.98 18.13 10.26
CA SER A 129 -21.87 17.27 9.07
C SER A 129 -20.42 17.11 8.56
N TYR A 130 -19.45 17.72 9.23
CA TYR A 130 -18.05 17.62 8.84
C TYR A 130 -17.50 16.21 9.08
N GLN A 131 -17.21 15.50 8.00
CA GLN A 131 -16.43 14.25 8.06
C GLN A 131 -14.98 14.53 7.68
N PRO A 132 -14.01 14.21 8.56
CA PRO A 132 -12.61 14.42 8.23
C PRO A 132 -12.20 13.56 7.04
N SER A 133 -11.38 14.10 6.16
CA SER A 133 -10.80 13.37 5.03
C SER A 133 -9.99 12.16 5.51
N MET A 134 -9.75 11.19 4.61
CA MET A 134 -8.91 10.02 4.92
C MET A 134 -7.54 10.46 5.46
N LEU A 135 -6.91 11.45 4.84
CA LEU A 135 -5.61 11.98 5.24
C LEU A 135 -5.66 12.64 6.63
N GLU A 136 -6.71 13.39 6.96
CA GLU A 136 -6.87 13.98 8.29
C GLU A 136 -7.05 12.92 9.37
N ARG A 137 -7.81 11.85 9.07
CA ARG A 137 -7.94 10.70 9.96
C ARG A 137 -6.60 10.01 10.22
N ILE A 138 -5.82 9.77 9.16
CA ILE A 138 -4.48 9.17 9.26
C ILE A 138 -3.55 10.08 10.08
N LYS A 139 -3.56 11.38 9.83
CA LYS A 139 -2.75 12.37 10.60
C LYS A 139 -3.17 12.50 12.07
N SER A 140 -4.36 12.06 12.43
CA SER A 140 -4.83 12.08 13.82
C SER A 140 -4.31 10.90 14.65
N LEU A 141 -3.79 9.85 13.98
CA LEU A 141 -3.30 8.63 14.66
C LEU A 141 -1.96 8.87 15.34
N GLY A 142 -1.69 8.08 16.38
CA GLY A 142 -0.36 7.91 16.96
C GLY A 142 0.27 6.59 16.54
N ASN A 143 1.56 6.40 16.81
CA ASN A 143 2.28 5.11 16.63
C ASN A 143 1.98 4.45 15.27
N LEU A 144 2.11 5.21 14.19
CA LEU A 144 1.76 4.79 12.84
C LEU A 144 2.94 4.11 12.15
N MET A 145 2.69 2.94 11.56
CA MET A 145 3.59 2.24 10.64
C MET A 145 3.01 2.28 9.22
N VAL A 146 3.84 2.60 8.24
CA VAL A 146 3.48 2.60 6.82
C VAL A 146 4.09 1.40 6.12
N LEU A 147 3.29 0.71 5.31
CA LEU A 147 3.70 -0.41 4.47
C LEU A 147 3.32 -0.09 3.01
N ASN A 148 4.31 0.10 2.16
CA ASN A 148 4.09 0.37 0.73
C ASN A 148 4.19 -0.94 -0.05
N ASP A 149 3.12 -1.35 -0.75
CA ASP A 149 3.20 -2.44 -1.72
C ASP A 149 3.65 -1.89 -3.08
N GLU A 150 4.46 -2.68 -3.79
CA GLU A 150 5.10 -2.32 -5.06
C GLU A 150 5.79 -0.93 -4.99
N ALA A 151 6.58 -0.73 -3.94
CA ALA A 151 7.16 0.55 -3.55
C ALA A 151 8.03 1.22 -4.63
N HIS A 152 8.49 0.49 -5.66
CA HIS A 152 9.22 1.05 -6.78
C HIS A 152 8.41 2.07 -7.62
N HIS A 153 7.08 2.11 -7.44
CA HIS A 153 6.22 3.14 -8.02
C HIS A 153 6.10 4.41 -7.15
N VAL A 154 6.68 4.42 -5.97
CA VAL A 154 6.42 5.43 -4.92
C VAL A 154 7.66 6.17 -4.46
N HIS A 155 8.85 5.70 -4.85
CA HIS A 155 10.14 6.12 -4.25
C HIS A 155 10.86 7.24 -5.00
N ASP A 156 10.16 8.02 -5.83
CA ASP A 156 10.71 9.26 -6.35
C ASP A 156 10.51 10.39 -5.35
N ASP A 157 11.60 11.08 -5.00
CA ASP A 157 11.57 12.19 -4.04
C ASP A 157 10.64 13.33 -4.51
N ASP A 158 10.46 13.47 -5.82
CA ASP A 158 9.56 14.44 -6.44
C ASP A 158 8.09 13.97 -6.47
N LEU A 159 7.80 12.72 -6.12
CA LEU A 159 6.45 12.23 -6.10
C LEU A 159 5.68 12.79 -4.90
N ALA A 160 4.50 13.33 -5.18
CA ALA A 160 3.60 13.89 -4.18
C ALA A 160 3.31 12.91 -3.02
N TRP A 161 3.47 11.60 -3.24
CA TRP A 161 3.35 10.57 -2.22
C TRP A 161 4.46 10.63 -1.17
N ASN A 162 5.72 10.71 -1.59
CA ASN A 162 6.86 10.83 -0.67
C ASN A 162 6.70 12.08 0.20
N GLN A 163 6.36 13.21 -0.42
CA GLN A 163 6.06 14.45 0.29
C GLN A 163 4.90 14.31 1.28
N THR A 164 3.87 13.51 0.94
CA THR A 164 2.74 13.25 1.83
C THR A 164 3.16 12.43 3.05
N LEU A 165 3.97 11.39 2.86
CA LEU A 165 4.51 10.60 3.97
C LEU A 165 5.44 11.42 4.88
N LEU A 166 6.28 12.27 4.30
CA LEU A 166 7.11 13.20 5.08
C LEU A 166 6.24 14.16 5.88
N ALA A 167 5.18 14.72 5.29
CA ALA A 167 4.25 15.60 6.00
C ALA A 167 3.49 14.88 7.12
N ILE A 168 3.14 13.59 6.96
CA ILE A 168 2.58 12.76 8.02
C ILE A 168 3.63 12.56 9.12
N HIS A 169 4.86 12.21 8.77
CA HIS A 169 5.97 12.01 9.70
C HIS A 169 6.21 13.25 10.56
N GLU A 170 6.32 14.41 9.95
CA GLU A 170 6.53 15.70 10.65
C GLU A 170 5.36 16.05 11.56
N ASN A 171 4.12 15.84 11.10
CA ASN A 171 2.93 16.09 11.90
C ASN A 171 2.90 15.21 13.16
N LEU A 172 3.24 13.92 13.03
CA LEU A 172 3.33 13.00 14.14
C LEU A 172 4.47 13.40 15.09
N GLN A 173 5.63 13.78 14.57
CA GLN A 173 6.76 14.24 15.38
C GLN A 173 6.41 15.46 16.23
N GLN A 174 5.66 16.40 15.66
CA GLN A 174 5.19 17.59 16.39
C GLN A 174 4.17 17.24 17.49
N LYS A 175 3.28 16.27 17.23
CA LYS A 175 2.20 15.92 18.15
C LYS A 175 2.61 15.01 19.30
N GLN A 176 3.50 14.06 19.05
CA GLN A 176 3.82 12.98 19.98
C GLN A 176 5.31 12.82 20.29
N GLY A 177 6.17 13.70 19.75
CA GLY A 177 7.63 13.70 19.97
C GLY A 177 8.40 12.70 19.11
N HIS A 178 7.73 11.89 18.31
CA HIS A 178 8.34 10.98 17.33
C HIS A 178 7.47 10.91 16.06
N GLY A 179 8.08 10.67 14.91
CA GLY A 179 7.39 10.55 13.63
C GLY A 179 6.74 9.17 13.42
N LEU A 180 6.76 8.69 12.19
CA LEU A 180 6.34 7.32 11.86
C LEU A 180 7.17 6.30 12.67
N THR A 181 6.50 5.29 13.21
CA THR A 181 7.16 4.19 13.92
C THR A 181 8.08 3.40 12.99
N ALA A 182 7.61 3.14 11.78
CA ALA A 182 8.41 2.57 10.70
C ALA A 182 7.79 2.93 9.34
N TRP A 183 8.65 2.88 8.32
CA TRP A 183 8.28 2.97 6.92
C TRP A 183 8.89 1.78 6.21
N LEU A 184 8.06 0.84 5.75
CA LEU A 184 8.46 -0.43 5.17
C LEU A 184 8.02 -0.51 3.71
N ASP A 185 8.98 -0.74 2.84
CA ASP A 185 8.75 -0.86 1.40
C ASP A 185 8.85 -2.31 0.96
N PHE A 186 7.84 -2.79 0.24
CA PHE A 186 7.79 -4.13 -0.34
C PHE A 186 7.84 -4.02 -1.86
N SER A 187 8.83 -4.62 -2.49
CA SER A 187 8.98 -4.58 -3.95
C SER A 187 9.79 -5.78 -4.46
N ALA A 188 9.47 -6.25 -5.65
CA ALA A 188 10.32 -7.20 -6.36
C ALA A 188 11.59 -6.52 -6.91
N THR A 189 11.49 -5.24 -7.21
CA THR A 189 12.55 -4.43 -7.82
C THR A 189 12.72 -3.11 -7.07
N PRO A 190 13.30 -3.11 -5.84
CA PRO A 190 13.44 -1.91 -5.02
C PRO A 190 14.54 -1.00 -5.58
N LYS A 191 14.22 -0.33 -6.68
CA LYS A 191 15.08 0.63 -7.38
C LYS A 191 14.31 1.92 -7.60
N THR A 192 15.03 3.03 -7.56
CA THR A 192 14.55 4.32 -8.03
C THR A 192 14.35 4.30 -9.55
N GLN A 193 13.71 5.30 -10.11
CA GLN A 193 13.57 5.45 -11.57
C GLN A 193 14.94 5.59 -12.27
N THR A 194 15.96 6.11 -11.58
CA THR A 194 17.34 6.18 -12.07
C THR A 194 18.08 4.83 -12.02
N GLY A 195 17.43 3.76 -11.52
CA GLY A 195 17.99 2.43 -11.44
C GLY A 195 18.84 2.14 -10.20
N THR A 196 18.96 3.10 -9.28
CA THR A 196 19.70 2.93 -8.02
C THR A 196 18.88 2.12 -7.03
N TYR A 197 19.50 1.13 -6.37
CA TYR A 197 18.85 0.36 -5.32
C TYR A 197 18.58 1.23 -4.07
N TYR A 198 17.50 0.91 -3.36
CA TYR A 198 17.22 1.53 -2.07
C TYR A 198 18.34 1.25 -1.07
N PRO A 199 18.68 2.21 -0.20
CA PRO A 199 19.86 2.11 0.67
C PRO A 199 19.74 1.00 1.75
N TRP A 200 18.51 0.64 2.13
CA TRP A 200 18.24 -0.28 3.24
C TRP A 200 17.39 -1.47 2.79
N ILE A 201 18.02 -2.44 2.12
CA ILE A 201 17.39 -3.73 1.80
C ILE A 201 17.69 -4.68 2.96
N ILE A 202 16.68 -4.98 3.79
CA ILE A 202 16.79 -5.84 4.98
C ILE A 202 16.45 -7.30 4.69
N VAL A 203 15.71 -7.55 3.60
CA VAL A 203 15.39 -8.88 3.09
C VAL A 203 15.62 -8.86 1.58
N ASP A 204 16.34 -9.85 1.06
CA ASP A 204 16.51 -10.10 -0.37
C ASP A 204 16.08 -11.54 -0.67
N TYR A 205 14.88 -11.71 -1.25
CA TYR A 205 14.35 -13.00 -1.68
C TYR A 205 14.05 -12.94 -3.18
N PRO A 206 15.07 -13.18 -4.02
CA PRO A 206 14.97 -13.03 -5.47
C PRO A 206 14.17 -14.17 -6.11
N LEU A 207 13.74 -13.96 -7.36
CA LEU A 207 12.98 -14.93 -8.13
C LEU A 207 13.69 -16.28 -8.26
N ALA A 208 15.01 -16.27 -8.45
CA ALA A 208 15.79 -17.50 -8.56
C ALA A 208 15.64 -18.37 -7.30
N GLN A 209 15.81 -17.77 -6.12
CA GLN A 209 15.63 -18.47 -4.86
C GLN A 209 14.18 -18.97 -4.67
N ALA A 210 13.21 -18.15 -5.04
CA ALA A 210 11.80 -18.52 -4.94
C ALA A 210 11.41 -19.70 -5.86
N ILE A 211 12.11 -19.86 -6.99
CA ILE A 211 11.96 -21.02 -7.88
C ILE A 211 12.63 -22.25 -7.28
N GLU A 212 13.85 -22.11 -6.76
CA GLU A 212 14.57 -23.19 -6.08
C GLU A 212 13.79 -23.74 -4.89
N ASP A 213 13.20 -22.83 -4.09
CA ASP A 213 12.36 -23.19 -2.93
C ASP A 213 10.96 -23.68 -3.34
N GLN A 214 10.65 -23.77 -4.64
CA GLN A 214 9.36 -24.21 -5.20
C GLN A 214 8.15 -23.35 -4.76
N ILE A 215 8.38 -22.13 -4.35
CA ILE A 215 7.31 -21.16 -4.00
C ILE A 215 6.70 -20.56 -5.27
N VAL A 216 7.53 -20.32 -6.29
CA VAL A 216 7.12 -19.78 -7.59
C VAL A 216 7.49 -20.75 -8.69
N LYS A 217 6.61 -20.93 -9.67
CA LYS A 217 6.89 -21.75 -10.86
C LYS A 217 8.00 -21.14 -11.69
N ALA A 218 8.86 -21.99 -12.23
CA ALA A 218 9.86 -21.54 -13.20
C ALA A 218 9.15 -20.98 -14.46
N PRO A 219 9.58 -19.82 -14.98
CA PRO A 219 9.05 -19.31 -16.23
C PRO A 219 9.44 -20.22 -17.38
N LEU A 220 8.46 -20.57 -18.21
CA LEU A 220 8.70 -21.30 -19.45
C LEU A 220 8.87 -20.28 -20.58
N ILE A 221 10.00 -20.34 -21.27
CA ILE A 221 10.25 -19.54 -22.47
C ILE A 221 9.95 -20.42 -23.67
N VAL A 222 8.90 -20.08 -24.40
CA VAL A 222 8.54 -20.80 -25.63
C VAL A 222 9.16 -20.10 -26.83
N HIS A 223 10.01 -20.81 -27.56
CA HIS A 223 10.55 -20.34 -28.83
C HIS A 223 9.85 -21.03 -29.99
N ARG A 224 9.37 -20.23 -30.95
CA ARG A 224 8.82 -20.76 -32.19
C ARG A 224 9.90 -20.72 -33.26
N VAL A 225 10.36 -21.88 -33.69
CA VAL A 225 11.38 -22.02 -34.73
C VAL A 225 10.84 -21.48 -36.08
N GLY A 226 11.57 -20.58 -36.71
CA GLY A 226 11.25 -20.04 -38.05
C GLY A 226 10.28 -18.85 -38.08
N LYS A 227 9.91 -18.27 -36.94
CA LYS A 227 9.20 -16.98 -36.88
C LYS A 227 9.98 -15.97 -36.05
N GLU A 228 10.18 -14.80 -36.66
CA GLU A 228 10.75 -13.64 -35.96
C GLU A 228 9.66 -12.92 -35.15
N ASP A 229 10.04 -12.30 -34.05
CA ASP A 229 9.17 -11.43 -33.29
C ASP A 229 8.68 -10.25 -34.16
N PRO A 230 7.41 -9.85 -34.01
CA PRO A 230 6.87 -8.75 -34.79
C PRO A 230 7.60 -7.45 -34.50
N LYS A 231 8.12 -6.83 -35.56
CA LYS A 231 8.93 -5.59 -35.45
C LYS A 231 8.15 -4.35 -35.00
N ARG A 232 6.81 -4.36 -35.12
CA ARG A 232 5.95 -3.25 -34.72
C ARG A 232 4.57 -3.74 -34.29
N VAL A 233 4.26 -3.52 -33.05
CA VAL A 233 2.95 -3.83 -32.46
C VAL A 233 2.34 -2.52 -31.95
N VAL A 234 1.08 -2.28 -32.28
CA VAL A 234 0.27 -1.19 -31.74
C VAL A 234 -0.96 -1.77 -31.06
N THR A 235 -1.58 -1.01 -30.16
CA THR A 235 -2.72 -1.49 -29.37
C THR A 235 -3.83 -2.11 -30.20
N ASP A 236 -4.09 -1.55 -31.39
CA ASP A 236 -5.20 -1.96 -32.24
C ASP A 236 -4.96 -3.28 -32.99
N ASN A 237 -3.72 -3.74 -33.12
CA ASN A 237 -3.37 -4.96 -33.84
C ASN A 237 -2.72 -6.04 -32.97
N VAL A 238 -2.58 -5.82 -31.68
CA VAL A 238 -1.88 -6.73 -30.76
C VAL A 238 -2.43 -8.15 -30.82
N VAL A 239 -3.74 -8.30 -30.84
CA VAL A 239 -4.40 -9.63 -30.88
C VAL A 239 -4.10 -10.34 -32.20
N GLN A 240 -4.17 -9.64 -33.33
CA GLN A 240 -3.88 -10.23 -34.66
C GLN A 240 -2.42 -10.64 -34.78
N VAL A 241 -1.52 -9.81 -34.29
CA VAL A 241 -0.06 -10.03 -34.38
C VAL A 241 0.38 -11.19 -33.47
N TYR A 242 -0.19 -11.30 -32.28
CA TYR A 242 0.18 -12.32 -31.31
C TYR A 242 -0.79 -13.51 -31.22
N ASN A 243 -1.81 -13.57 -32.07
CA ASN A 243 -2.84 -14.61 -31.99
C ASN A 243 -2.25 -16.04 -31.94
N GLU A 244 -1.24 -16.34 -32.74
CA GLU A 244 -0.59 -17.64 -32.75
C GLU A 244 0.23 -17.92 -31.47
N TRP A 245 0.79 -16.87 -30.84
CA TRP A 245 1.50 -16.98 -29.56
C TRP A 245 0.50 -17.19 -28.39
N ILE A 246 -0.66 -16.53 -28.47
CA ILE A 246 -1.73 -16.68 -27.50
C ILE A 246 -2.27 -18.11 -27.51
N VAL A 247 -2.47 -18.71 -28.69
CA VAL A 247 -2.93 -20.09 -28.82
C VAL A 247 -1.95 -21.05 -28.17
N VAL A 248 -0.65 -20.91 -28.47
CA VAL A 248 0.40 -21.76 -27.86
C VAL A 248 0.51 -21.59 -26.36
N ALA A 249 0.22 -20.42 -25.82
CA ALA A 249 0.24 -20.17 -24.37
C ALA A 249 -0.96 -20.74 -23.63
N LEU A 250 -2.05 -21.05 -24.37
CA LEU A 250 -3.29 -21.63 -23.82
C LEU A 250 -3.33 -23.15 -23.88
N GLU A 251 -2.49 -23.79 -24.71
CA GLU A 251 -2.27 -25.25 -24.76
C GLU A 251 -1.29 -25.69 -23.66
#